data_e02e85bcf37c46413cfb9ac44ef4c23c
#
_entry.id   e02e85bcf37c46413cfb9ac44ef4c23c
#
_cell.length_a   1.000
_cell.length_b   1.000
_cell.length_c   1.000
_cell.angle_alpha   90.00
_cell.angle_beta   90.00
_cell.angle_gamma   90.00
#
_symmetry.space_group_name_H-M   'P 1'
#
loop_
_entity.id
_entity.type
_entity.pdbx_description
1 polymer ?
#
loop_
_entity_poly.entity_id
_entity_poly.type
_entity_poly.pdbx_seq_one_letter_code
_entity_poly.pdbx_strand_id
1 'polypeptide(L)'
;YPLARWGFNRDSTVQLVVEAERRVYADRSKYLGDPDFYKVPVDSLLNPVYIASRMSNFTWDKATPSASIQPGKIAGYESDQTTHYSIVDSEGNAVAITTTLNGSFGSKIFVKGAGFLLNNEMDDFSSKPGVPNMFGLVGGKANSIQPGKRMLSSMTPTIIEKDGDLFMVVGTPGGSTIITSVFQTILNVTEFNQNMQQAVESKRFHHQWLPDVVDFEKNGINSADLIKLRQKGYHMKEGGPSGRVDAILKTKEGYQGGADPRGDDTKVGY
;
A
#
# COMPACT_ATOMS: atom_id res chain seq x y z
N TYR A 1 0.77 -1.42 19.82
CA TYR A 1 -0.25 -0.39 20.10
C TYR A 1 -1.65 -1.01 20.09
N PRO A 2 -2.57 -0.59 20.97
CA PRO A 2 -3.88 -1.21 21.14
C PRO A 2 -4.91 -0.63 20.15
N LEU A 3 -4.73 -0.86 18.84
CA LEU A 3 -5.58 -0.32 17.77
C LEU A 3 -7.06 -0.70 17.97
N ALA A 4 -7.33 -1.95 18.33
CA ALA A 4 -8.68 -2.44 18.62
C ALA A 4 -9.39 -1.59 19.67
N ARG A 5 -8.66 -1.14 20.70
CA ARG A 5 -9.20 -0.29 21.78
C ARG A 5 -9.45 1.16 21.32
N TRP A 6 -8.63 1.68 20.42
CA TRP A 6 -8.81 3.04 19.91
C TRP A 6 -9.94 3.12 18.90
N GLY A 7 -10.14 2.07 18.13
CA GLY A 7 -11.21 1.93 17.16
C GLY A 7 -10.81 2.27 15.72
N PHE A 8 -11.59 1.74 14.81
CA PHE A 8 -11.40 1.91 13.38
C PHE A 8 -11.46 3.39 12.95
N ASN A 9 -10.47 3.84 12.22
CA ASN A 9 -10.34 5.20 11.66
C ASN A 9 -10.52 6.36 12.68
N ARG A 10 -10.26 6.12 13.97
CA ARG A 10 -10.20 7.16 14.99
C ARG A 10 -8.89 7.95 14.86
N ASP A 11 -8.88 9.17 15.37
CA ASP A 11 -7.73 10.08 15.27
C ASP A 11 -6.41 9.44 15.72
N SER A 12 -6.38 8.71 16.83
CA SER A 12 -5.16 8.03 17.31
C SER A 12 -4.72 6.90 16.38
N THR A 13 -5.68 6.13 15.83
CA THR A 13 -5.38 5.05 14.87
C THR A 13 -4.83 5.62 13.58
N VAL A 14 -5.49 6.62 13.01
CA VAL A 14 -5.04 7.30 11.78
C VAL A 14 -3.67 7.94 12.00
N GLN A 15 -3.48 8.64 13.10
CA GLN A 15 -2.20 9.26 13.44
C GLN A 15 -1.06 8.24 13.46
N LEU A 16 -1.22 7.15 14.18
CA LEU A 16 -0.16 6.12 14.29
C LEU A 16 0.15 5.48 12.93
N VAL A 17 -0.89 5.10 12.19
CA VAL A 17 -0.72 4.46 10.87
C VAL A 17 -0.04 5.40 9.89
N VAL A 18 -0.47 6.66 9.79
CA VAL A 18 0.16 7.69 8.94
C VAL A 18 1.62 7.91 9.31
N GLU A 19 1.95 7.95 10.59
CA GLU A 19 3.34 8.12 11.05
C GLU A 19 4.21 6.88 10.71
N ALA A 20 3.65 5.68 10.77
CA ALA A 20 4.34 4.48 10.32
C ALA A 20 4.52 4.47 8.78
N GLU A 21 3.47 4.73 8.02
CA GLU A 21 3.51 4.84 6.56
C GLU A 21 4.56 5.85 6.08
N ARG A 22 4.58 7.05 6.68
CA ARG A 22 5.58 8.10 6.42
C ARG A 22 7.01 7.57 6.48
N ARG A 23 7.35 6.79 7.50
CA ARG A 23 8.70 6.24 7.71
C ARG A 23 9.02 5.07 6.80
N VAL A 24 8.05 4.22 6.57
CA VAL A 24 8.17 3.07 5.66
C VAL A 24 8.41 3.55 4.23
N TYR A 25 7.66 4.53 3.74
CA TYR A 25 7.88 5.08 2.40
C TYR A 25 9.21 5.83 2.27
N ALA A 26 9.67 6.50 3.32
CA ALA A 26 11.00 7.10 3.34
C ALA A 26 12.10 6.02 3.22
N ASP A 27 11.99 4.92 3.95
CA ASP A 27 12.94 3.81 3.88
C ASP A 27 12.86 3.08 2.52
N ARG A 28 11.65 2.86 2.01
CA ARG A 28 11.41 2.30 0.68
C ARG A 28 12.17 3.08 -0.40
N SER A 29 12.09 4.39 -0.38
CA SER A 29 12.70 5.26 -1.39
C SER A 29 14.22 5.12 -1.48
N LYS A 30 14.88 4.78 -0.37
CA LYS A 30 16.34 4.69 -0.28
C LYS A 30 16.87 3.27 -0.45
N TYR A 31 16.21 2.31 0.17
CA TYR A 31 16.79 0.99 0.41
C TYR A 31 16.23 -0.11 -0.48
N LEU A 32 15.07 0.10 -1.12
CA LEU A 32 14.46 -0.94 -1.93
C LEU A 32 14.79 -0.80 -3.42
N GLY A 33 14.96 -1.94 -4.06
CA GLY A 33 15.29 -2.09 -5.47
C GLY A 33 15.47 -3.57 -5.80
N ASP A 34 15.93 -3.89 -7.01
CA ASP A 34 16.19 -5.26 -7.41
C ASP A 34 17.33 -5.88 -6.59
N PRO A 35 17.08 -6.96 -5.81
CA PRO A 35 18.09 -7.57 -4.94
C PRO A 35 19.26 -8.19 -5.70
N ASP A 36 19.10 -8.52 -6.98
CA ASP A 36 20.19 -9.04 -7.83
C ASP A 36 21.20 -7.93 -8.20
N PHE A 37 20.80 -6.66 -8.12
CA PHE A 37 21.63 -5.50 -8.46
C PHE A 37 21.98 -4.60 -7.28
N TYR A 38 21.23 -4.71 -6.19
CA TYR A 38 21.42 -3.88 -5.01
C TYR A 38 21.15 -4.70 -3.74
N LYS A 39 22.12 -4.73 -2.82
CA LYS A 39 21.94 -5.44 -1.55
C LYS A 39 20.88 -4.73 -0.69
N VAL A 40 19.62 -5.15 -0.85
CA VAL A 40 18.51 -4.67 -0.03
C VAL A 40 18.69 -5.16 1.41
N PRO A 41 18.75 -4.28 2.43
CA PRO A 41 19.01 -4.68 3.81
C PRO A 41 17.74 -5.17 4.52
N VAL A 42 17.11 -6.24 4.00
CA VAL A 42 15.80 -6.75 4.46
C VAL A 42 15.81 -7.06 5.96
N ASP A 43 16.80 -7.81 6.44
CA ASP A 43 16.91 -8.18 7.86
C ASP A 43 16.99 -6.96 8.78
N SER A 44 17.71 -5.92 8.32
CA SER A 44 17.81 -4.65 9.08
C SER A 44 16.49 -3.90 9.10
N LEU A 45 15.80 -3.83 7.96
CA LEU A 45 14.51 -3.14 7.85
C LEU A 45 13.40 -3.82 8.65
N LEU A 46 13.47 -5.14 8.79
CA LEU A 46 12.52 -5.94 9.59
C LEU A 46 12.94 -6.09 11.06
N ASN A 47 14.10 -5.61 11.44
CA ASN A 47 14.59 -5.73 12.81
C ASN A 47 13.73 -4.89 13.78
N PRO A 48 13.17 -5.48 14.86
CA PRO A 48 12.31 -4.77 15.81
C PRO A 48 12.97 -3.54 16.47
N VAL A 49 14.28 -3.61 16.72
CA VAL A 49 15.04 -2.48 17.31
C VAL A 49 15.12 -1.34 16.29
N TYR A 50 15.36 -1.64 15.01
CA TYR A 50 15.35 -0.65 13.95
C TYR A 50 13.96 -0.01 13.82
N ILE A 51 12.90 -0.82 13.74
CA ILE A 51 11.51 -0.34 13.64
C ILE A 51 11.15 0.57 14.82
N ALA A 52 11.51 0.16 16.04
CA ALA A 52 11.30 1.00 17.23
C ALA A 52 12.08 2.32 17.15
N SER A 53 13.32 2.29 16.67
CA SER A 53 14.14 3.50 16.49
C SER A 53 13.54 4.47 15.46
N ARG A 54 12.89 3.94 14.40
CA ARG A 54 12.20 4.75 13.39
C ARG A 54 11.03 5.55 13.99
N MET A 55 10.38 5.03 15.03
CA MET A 55 9.28 5.68 15.73
C MET A 55 9.74 6.56 16.92
N SER A 56 11.03 6.65 17.22
CA SER A 56 11.54 7.33 18.41
C SER A 56 11.24 8.83 18.46
N ASN A 57 11.06 9.49 17.32
CA ASN A 57 10.69 10.90 17.21
C ASN A 57 9.17 11.13 17.03
N PHE A 58 8.37 10.08 17.08
CA PHE A 58 6.92 10.19 17.06
C PHE A 58 6.40 10.79 18.35
N THR A 59 5.44 11.71 18.24
CA THR A 59 4.72 12.28 19.39
C THR A 59 3.22 12.31 19.10
N TRP A 60 2.42 12.23 20.14
CA TRP A 60 0.96 12.28 20.02
C TRP A 60 0.44 13.72 19.83
N ASP A 61 1.24 14.72 20.13
CA ASP A 61 0.80 16.13 20.14
C ASP A 61 0.77 16.77 18.77
N LYS A 62 1.61 16.29 17.85
CA LYS A 62 1.79 16.92 16.53
C LYS A 62 2.19 15.92 15.46
N ALA A 63 1.90 16.26 14.21
CA ALA A 63 2.41 15.56 13.03
C ALA A 63 3.93 15.71 12.93
N THR A 64 4.61 14.64 12.51
CA THR A 64 6.03 14.71 12.16
C THR A 64 6.14 15.24 10.72
N PRO A 65 6.76 16.42 10.47
CA PRO A 65 6.93 16.89 9.09
C PRO A 65 7.72 15.90 8.25
N SER A 66 7.25 15.55 7.06
CA SER A 66 7.94 14.61 6.15
C SER A 66 9.37 15.08 5.82
N ALA A 67 9.60 16.38 5.75
CA ALA A 67 10.92 16.95 5.52
C ALA A 67 11.94 16.64 6.62
N SER A 68 11.49 16.32 7.85
CA SER A 68 12.35 15.91 8.97
C SER A 68 12.64 14.41 8.99
N ILE A 69 11.93 13.62 8.20
CA ILE A 69 12.14 12.18 8.07
C ILE A 69 13.12 11.93 6.91
N GLN A 70 14.33 11.49 7.22
CA GLN A 70 15.29 11.03 6.23
C GLN A 70 15.00 9.57 5.85
N PRO A 71 15.29 9.18 4.62
CA PRO A 71 15.96 9.88 3.53
C PRO A 71 15.04 10.38 2.42
N GLY A 72 15.38 11.47 1.78
CA GLY A 72 14.94 11.87 0.45
C GLY A 72 14.09 13.14 0.37
N LYS A 73 14.07 13.81 -0.77
CA LYS A 73 13.29 15.03 -1.05
C LYS A 73 12.50 14.86 -2.36
N ILE A 74 11.25 15.36 -2.36
CA ILE A 74 10.41 15.94 -3.43
C ILE A 74 9.25 15.09 -3.99
N ALA A 75 8.11 15.78 -4.27
CA ALA A 75 6.76 15.31 -4.55
C ALA A 75 6.39 15.07 -6.04
N GLY A 76 5.33 14.30 -6.29
CA GLY A 76 4.68 14.06 -7.58
C GLY A 76 3.32 13.36 -7.47
N TYR A 77 2.56 13.21 -8.56
CA TYR A 77 1.14 12.82 -8.63
C TYR A 77 0.92 11.41 -9.20
N GLU A 78 -0.19 10.70 -8.87
CA GLU A 78 -0.43 9.28 -9.20
C GLU A 78 -1.52 9.01 -10.24
N SER A 79 -1.43 7.81 -10.86
CA SER A 79 -2.43 7.19 -11.74
C SER A 79 -2.72 5.74 -11.33
N ASP A 80 -4.01 5.29 -11.47
CA ASP A 80 -4.57 4.04 -10.94
C ASP A 80 -4.90 3.03 -12.03
N GLN A 81 -3.98 2.13 -12.41
CA GLN A 81 -4.36 1.08 -13.36
C GLN A 81 -3.55 -0.22 -13.17
N THR A 82 -4.13 -1.16 -12.47
CA THR A 82 -3.58 -2.49 -12.16
C THR A 82 -4.74 -3.47 -12.02
N THR A 83 -4.50 -4.76 -12.12
CA THR A 83 -5.48 -5.81 -11.84
C THR A 83 -4.93 -6.76 -10.79
N HIS A 84 -5.78 -7.21 -9.87
CA HIS A 84 -5.45 -8.22 -8.88
C HIS A 84 -6.49 -9.34 -8.85
N TYR A 85 -6.03 -10.56 -8.55
CA TYR A 85 -6.91 -11.67 -8.20
C TYR A 85 -6.29 -12.59 -7.16
N SER A 86 -7.14 -13.11 -6.28
CA SER A 86 -6.84 -14.08 -5.24
C SER A 86 -7.59 -15.37 -5.50
N ILE A 87 -6.93 -16.52 -5.42
CA ILE A 87 -7.53 -17.85 -5.63
C ILE A 87 -7.08 -18.78 -4.51
N VAL A 88 -8.02 -19.58 -4.01
CA VAL A 88 -7.73 -20.70 -3.10
C VAL A 88 -8.52 -21.92 -3.61
N ASP A 89 -7.84 -23.06 -3.73
CA ASP A 89 -8.48 -24.30 -4.15
C ASP A 89 -8.99 -25.13 -2.95
N SER A 90 -9.63 -26.26 -3.25
CA SER A 90 -10.16 -27.16 -2.23
C SER A 90 -9.08 -27.85 -1.37
N GLU A 91 -7.85 -27.89 -1.83
CA GLU A 91 -6.70 -28.45 -1.11
C GLU A 91 -6.01 -27.41 -0.22
N GLY A 92 -6.40 -26.11 -0.33
CA GLY A 92 -5.82 -25.01 0.39
C GLY A 92 -4.59 -24.39 -0.29
N ASN A 93 -4.30 -24.75 -1.54
CA ASN A 93 -3.29 -24.03 -2.31
C ASN A 93 -3.78 -22.63 -2.61
N ALA A 94 -2.93 -21.65 -2.40
CA ALA A 94 -3.29 -20.23 -2.49
C ALA A 94 -2.44 -19.49 -3.53
N VAL A 95 -3.09 -18.62 -4.29
CA VAL A 95 -2.44 -17.75 -5.28
C VAL A 95 -2.91 -16.31 -5.09
N ALA A 96 -1.98 -15.38 -5.03
CA ALA A 96 -2.21 -13.94 -5.07
C ALA A 96 -1.42 -13.36 -6.24
N ILE A 97 -2.10 -12.79 -7.24
CA ILE A 97 -1.44 -12.21 -8.41
C ILE A 97 -1.89 -10.78 -8.62
N THR A 98 -0.91 -9.89 -8.72
CA THR A 98 -1.10 -8.52 -9.17
C THR A 98 -0.31 -8.31 -10.47
N THR A 99 -0.96 -7.82 -11.52
CA THR A 99 -0.36 -7.60 -12.84
C THR A 99 -0.73 -6.21 -13.35
N THR A 100 0.17 -5.59 -14.13
CA THR A 100 -0.04 -4.22 -14.59
C THR A 100 0.68 -3.95 -15.91
N LEU A 101 0.28 -2.88 -16.55
CA LEU A 101 1.03 -2.20 -17.61
C LEU A 101 1.64 -0.89 -17.09
N ASN A 102 1.61 -0.66 -15.78
CA ASN A 102 1.89 0.56 -15.03
C ASN A 102 0.77 1.60 -15.19
N GLY A 103 0.74 2.40 -16.24
CA GLY A 103 -0.38 3.32 -16.50
C GLY A 103 -1.54 2.68 -17.26
N SER A 104 -2.71 3.35 -17.29
CA SER A 104 -3.85 2.95 -18.13
C SER A 104 -3.41 2.78 -19.58
N PHE A 105 -3.63 1.60 -20.13
CA PHE A 105 -3.19 1.23 -21.47
C PHE A 105 -1.65 1.32 -21.66
N GLY A 106 -0.87 1.29 -20.59
CA GLY A 106 0.59 1.31 -20.59
C GLY A 106 1.16 2.51 -21.35
N SER A 107 2.08 2.25 -22.30
CA SER A 107 2.64 3.27 -23.19
C SER A 107 1.67 3.74 -24.29
N LYS A 108 0.45 3.18 -24.34
CA LYS A 108 -0.55 3.39 -25.42
C LYS A 108 -0.08 2.94 -26.80
N ILE A 109 0.96 2.12 -26.86
CA ILE A 109 1.45 1.51 -28.09
C ILE A 109 0.83 0.13 -28.22
N PHE A 110 0.01 -0.06 -29.26
CA PHE A 110 -0.59 -1.33 -29.59
C PHE A 110 0.30 -2.11 -30.55
N VAL A 111 0.62 -3.35 -30.21
CA VAL A 111 1.42 -4.25 -31.03
C VAL A 111 0.52 -4.90 -32.07
N LYS A 112 0.52 -4.34 -33.29
CA LYS A 112 -0.29 -4.84 -34.40
C LYS A 112 0.12 -6.28 -34.75
N GLY A 113 -0.88 -7.15 -34.86
CA GLY A 113 -0.70 -8.59 -35.17
C GLY A 113 -0.51 -9.49 -33.94
N ALA A 114 -0.10 -8.95 -32.79
CA ALA A 114 -0.02 -9.69 -31.53
C ALA A 114 -1.21 -9.42 -30.59
N GLY A 115 -1.91 -8.28 -30.75
CA GLY A 115 -3.16 -8.01 -30.06
C GLY A 115 -3.01 -7.51 -28.61
N PHE A 116 -1.86 -6.94 -28.22
CA PHE A 116 -1.66 -6.41 -26.89
C PHE A 116 -1.04 -5.00 -26.89
N LEU A 117 -1.10 -4.34 -25.74
CA LEU A 117 -0.48 -3.05 -25.47
C LEU A 117 0.87 -3.24 -24.76
N LEU A 118 1.83 -2.38 -25.06
CA LEU A 118 3.10 -2.33 -24.32
C LEU A 118 2.93 -1.57 -23.02
N ASN A 119 3.61 -2.04 -21.96
CA ASN A 119 3.68 -1.35 -20.69
C ASN A 119 4.50 -0.04 -20.78
N ASN A 120 4.44 0.77 -19.70
CA ASN A 120 5.31 1.94 -19.50
C ASN A 120 6.03 1.86 -18.14
N GLU A 121 6.37 0.66 -17.69
CA GLU A 121 6.95 0.39 -16.36
C GLU A 121 8.38 0.92 -16.17
N MET A 122 9.02 1.41 -17.23
CA MET A 122 10.31 2.12 -17.09
C MET A 122 10.21 3.36 -16.18
N ASP A 123 9.02 3.91 -15.99
CA ASP A 123 8.77 5.02 -15.06
C ASP A 123 8.88 4.61 -13.58
N ASP A 124 8.71 3.33 -13.26
CA ASP A 124 8.89 2.80 -11.91
C ASP A 124 10.35 2.78 -11.44
N PHE A 125 11.30 2.89 -12.35
CA PHE A 125 12.69 3.15 -11.99
C PHE A 125 12.89 4.57 -11.49
N SER A 126 13.94 4.74 -10.65
CA SER A 126 14.48 6.06 -10.35
C SER A 126 15.28 6.56 -11.55
N SER A 127 14.60 7.02 -12.62
CA SER A 127 15.23 7.53 -13.83
C SER A 127 16.13 8.73 -13.53
N LYS A 128 15.77 9.52 -12.51
CA LYS A 128 16.61 10.55 -11.90
C LYS A 128 16.47 10.48 -10.38
N PRO A 129 17.51 10.03 -9.64
CA PRO A 129 17.45 9.93 -8.18
C PRO A 129 17.02 11.23 -7.50
N GLY A 130 16.05 11.15 -6.58
CA GLY A 130 15.47 12.30 -5.88
C GLY A 130 14.37 13.03 -6.64
N VAL A 131 14.03 12.58 -7.87
CA VAL A 131 12.89 13.09 -8.64
C VAL A 131 11.77 12.05 -8.61
N PRO A 132 10.51 12.44 -8.39
CA PRO A 132 9.39 11.52 -8.33
C PRO A 132 9.06 10.94 -9.73
N ASN A 133 8.57 9.70 -9.74
CA ASN A 133 7.96 9.08 -10.91
C ASN A 133 6.50 9.54 -11.08
N MET A 134 5.75 8.97 -12.04
CA MET A 134 4.35 9.31 -12.27
C MET A 134 3.43 9.06 -11.06
N PHE A 135 3.82 8.19 -10.12
CA PHE A 135 3.10 7.90 -8.88
C PHE A 135 3.52 8.78 -7.69
N GLY A 136 4.37 9.77 -7.93
CA GLY A 136 4.90 10.62 -6.88
C GLY A 136 5.92 9.93 -5.97
N LEU A 137 6.29 8.71 -6.27
CA LEU A 137 7.29 7.97 -5.51
C LEU A 137 8.69 8.48 -5.83
N VAL A 138 9.39 8.90 -4.81
CA VAL A 138 10.80 9.27 -4.91
C VAL A 138 11.65 8.02 -4.74
N GLY A 139 12.55 7.78 -5.68
CA GLY A 139 13.50 6.68 -5.62
C GLY A 139 14.94 7.14 -5.56
N GLY A 140 15.80 6.26 -5.07
CA GLY A 140 17.24 6.48 -4.94
C GLY A 140 18.07 5.63 -5.90
N LYS A 141 19.37 5.57 -5.63
CA LYS A 141 20.35 4.78 -6.41
C LYS A 141 20.01 3.28 -6.44
N ALA A 142 19.38 2.75 -5.38
CA ALA A 142 18.98 1.36 -5.30
C ALA A 142 18.07 0.94 -6.47
N ASN A 143 17.17 1.83 -6.91
CA ASN A 143 16.23 1.60 -8.00
C ASN A 143 16.61 2.35 -9.30
N SER A 144 17.87 2.71 -9.51
CA SER A 144 18.33 3.32 -10.77
C SER A 144 18.28 2.33 -11.94
N ILE A 145 18.04 2.84 -13.16
CA ILE A 145 18.00 2.03 -14.39
C ILE A 145 19.35 1.37 -14.66
N GLN A 146 19.31 0.07 -14.95
CA GLN A 146 20.46 -0.71 -15.44
C GLN A 146 19.98 -1.80 -16.40
N PRO A 147 20.78 -2.23 -17.40
CA PRO A 147 20.41 -3.35 -18.27
C PRO A 147 20.11 -4.64 -17.48
N GLY A 148 19.00 -5.29 -17.79
CA GLY A 148 18.57 -6.54 -17.14
C GLY A 148 18.00 -6.40 -15.73
N LYS A 149 17.97 -5.19 -15.17
CA LYS A 149 17.45 -4.92 -13.84
C LYS A 149 15.94 -4.77 -13.84
N ARG A 150 15.28 -5.31 -12.81
CA ARG A 150 13.84 -5.11 -12.54
C ARG A 150 13.63 -3.80 -11.80
N MET A 151 12.54 -3.10 -12.10
CA MET A 151 12.11 -1.90 -11.36
C MET A 151 11.53 -2.28 -10.00
N LEU A 152 11.54 -1.34 -9.05
CA LEU A 152 10.84 -1.46 -7.77
C LEU A 152 9.34 -1.27 -7.99
N SER A 153 8.55 -2.28 -7.66
CA SER A 153 7.08 -2.24 -7.75
C SER A 153 6.43 -1.90 -6.40
N SER A 154 5.26 -1.27 -6.45
CA SER A 154 4.36 -1.14 -5.29
C SER A 154 3.36 -2.28 -5.20
N MET A 155 3.26 -3.14 -6.20
CA MET A 155 2.41 -4.34 -6.15
C MET A 155 2.81 -5.21 -4.97
N THR A 156 1.84 -5.52 -4.12
CA THR A 156 2.02 -6.28 -2.88
C THR A 156 0.99 -7.41 -2.79
N PRO A 157 0.95 -8.37 -3.76
CA PRO A 157 0.14 -9.55 -3.58
C PRO A 157 0.62 -10.28 -2.33
N THR A 158 -0.30 -10.60 -1.42
CA THR A 158 0.05 -11.05 -0.08
C THR A 158 -0.70 -12.32 0.27
N ILE A 159 0.03 -13.32 0.78
CA ILE A 159 -0.51 -14.52 1.42
C ILE A 159 -0.09 -14.48 2.89
N ILE A 160 -1.03 -14.69 3.79
CA ILE A 160 -0.80 -14.68 5.23
C ILE A 160 -1.10 -16.07 5.78
N GLU A 161 -0.15 -16.59 6.54
CA GLU A 161 -0.31 -17.79 7.33
C GLU A 161 -0.46 -17.43 8.81
N LYS A 162 -1.24 -18.21 9.53
CA LYS A 162 -1.41 -18.14 10.98
C LYS A 162 -1.38 -19.54 11.57
N ASP A 163 -0.48 -19.75 12.52
CA ASP A 163 -0.29 -21.03 13.20
C ASP A 163 0.01 -22.20 12.23
N GLY A 164 0.66 -21.91 11.10
CA GLY A 164 1.02 -22.87 10.06
C GLY A 164 -0.07 -23.13 9.00
N ASP A 165 -1.21 -22.49 9.12
CA ASP A 165 -2.33 -22.59 8.19
C ASP A 165 -2.51 -21.32 7.36
N LEU A 166 -3.05 -21.46 6.15
CA LEU A 166 -3.51 -20.31 5.37
C LEU A 166 -4.51 -19.50 6.18
N PHE A 167 -4.26 -18.20 6.30
CA PHE A 167 -5.17 -17.27 6.97
C PHE A 167 -5.86 -16.33 5.99
N MET A 168 -5.10 -15.67 5.11
CA MET A 168 -5.66 -14.69 4.17
C MET A 168 -4.85 -14.63 2.88
N VAL A 169 -5.55 -14.39 1.77
CA VAL A 169 -4.97 -14.01 0.47
C VAL A 169 -5.54 -12.65 0.10
N VAL A 170 -4.70 -11.66 -0.22
CA VAL A 170 -5.15 -10.29 -0.44
C VAL A 170 -4.24 -9.52 -1.38
N GLY A 171 -4.82 -8.64 -2.15
CA GLY A 171 -4.11 -7.67 -2.97
C GLY A 171 -5.05 -6.68 -3.63
N THR A 172 -4.51 -5.75 -4.41
CA THR A 172 -5.28 -4.67 -5.02
C THR A 172 -4.50 -4.03 -6.17
N PRO A 173 -5.15 -3.47 -7.18
CA PRO A 173 -4.59 -2.39 -7.99
C PRO A 173 -4.51 -1.08 -7.19
N GLY A 174 -3.81 -0.04 -7.70
CA GLY A 174 -3.85 1.30 -7.10
C GLY A 174 -2.51 2.04 -6.99
N GLY A 175 -1.51 1.73 -7.82
CA GLY A 175 -0.22 2.42 -7.78
C GLY A 175 0.43 2.38 -6.41
N SER A 176 0.90 3.51 -5.89
CA SER A 176 1.52 3.58 -4.55
C SER A 176 0.54 3.27 -3.42
N THR A 177 -0.77 3.47 -3.61
CA THR A 177 -1.79 3.18 -2.59
C THR A 177 -2.00 1.67 -2.36
N ILE A 178 -1.46 0.80 -3.23
CA ILE A 178 -1.54 -0.66 -3.08
C ILE A 178 -1.05 -1.10 -1.70
N ILE A 179 0.13 -0.64 -1.30
CA ILE A 179 0.77 -1.01 -0.02
C ILE A 179 -0.13 -0.67 1.17
N THR A 180 -0.65 0.56 1.20
CA THR A 180 -1.48 1.04 2.30
C THR A 180 -2.86 0.43 2.31
N SER A 181 -3.44 0.14 1.14
CA SER A 181 -4.74 -0.52 1.02
C SER A 181 -4.69 -1.97 1.49
N VAL A 182 -3.68 -2.75 1.07
CA VAL A 182 -3.46 -4.11 1.55
C VAL A 182 -3.24 -4.11 3.06
N PHE A 183 -2.36 -3.24 3.57
CA PHE A 183 -2.06 -3.14 4.99
C PHE A 183 -3.30 -2.83 5.83
N GLN A 184 -4.10 -1.82 5.43
CA GLN A 184 -5.32 -1.47 6.17
C GLN A 184 -6.38 -2.57 6.10
N THR A 185 -6.49 -3.30 4.98
CA THR A 185 -7.41 -4.45 4.88
C THR A 185 -7.00 -5.57 5.84
N ILE A 186 -5.70 -5.83 5.98
CA ILE A 186 -5.20 -6.78 6.99
C ILE A 186 -5.55 -6.32 8.41
N LEU A 187 -5.32 -5.05 8.74
CA LEU A 187 -5.68 -4.49 10.05
C LEU A 187 -7.18 -4.56 10.32
N ASN A 188 -8.01 -4.37 9.30
CA ASN A 188 -9.46 -4.43 9.43
C ASN A 188 -9.93 -5.81 9.92
N VAL A 189 -9.30 -6.86 9.45
CA VAL A 189 -9.57 -8.23 9.90
C VAL A 189 -8.93 -8.51 11.27
N THR A 190 -7.63 -8.22 11.41
CA THR A 190 -6.85 -8.66 12.57
C THR A 190 -7.09 -7.83 13.84
N GLU A 191 -7.29 -6.51 13.69
CA GLU A 191 -7.42 -5.58 14.80
C GLU A 191 -8.88 -5.15 15.04
N PHE A 192 -9.67 -5.03 13.97
CA PHE A 192 -11.05 -4.52 14.07
C PHE A 192 -12.11 -5.60 13.91
N ASN A 193 -11.72 -6.89 13.81
CA ASN A 193 -12.60 -8.05 13.73
C ASN A 193 -13.67 -7.96 12.62
N GLN A 194 -13.34 -7.32 11.52
CA GLN A 194 -14.23 -7.25 10.37
C GLN A 194 -14.20 -8.56 9.59
N ASN A 195 -15.35 -8.99 9.06
CA ASN A 195 -15.36 -10.06 8.07
C ASN A 195 -14.74 -9.60 6.74
N MET A 196 -14.49 -10.54 5.81
CA MET A 196 -13.72 -10.18 4.63
C MET A 196 -14.38 -9.11 3.77
N GLN A 197 -15.70 -9.17 3.58
CA GLN A 197 -16.42 -8.16 2.81
C GLN A 197 -16.40 -6.79 3.49
N GLN A 198 -16.63 -6.74 4.79
CA GLN A 198 -16.52 -5.48 5.56
C GLN A 198 -15.12 -4.89 5.46
N ALA A 199 -14.08 -5.73 5.53
CA ALA A 199 -12.70 -5.28 5.49
C ALA A 199 -12.34 -4.61 4.15
N VAL A 200 -12.81 -5.16 3.03
CA VAL A 200 -12.57 -4.55 1.69
C VAL A 200 -13.43 -3.33 1.42
N GLU A 201 -14.66 -3.26 1.96
CA GLU A 201 -15.56 -2.11 1.85
C GLU A 201 -15.12 -0.92 2.71
N SER A 202 -14.40 -1.18 3.78
CA SER A 202 -13.99 -0.17 4.77
C SER A 202 -13.25 0.98 4.12
N LYS A 203 -13.54 2.19 4.62
CA LYS A 203 -12.94 3.42 4.12
C LYS A 203 -11.45 3.48 4.45
N ARG A 204 -10.67 3.92 3.47
CA ARG A 204 -9.21 3.95 3.53
C ARG A 204 -8.67 5.36 3.57
N PHE A 205 -7.44 5.47 4.01
CA PHE A 205 -6.61 6.65 3.90
C PHE A 205 -5.21 6.24 3.44
N HIS A 206 -4.41 7.22 2.99
CA HIS A 206 -3.09 6.96 2.44
C HIS A 206 -2.12 8.07 2.80
N HIS A 207 -0.89 7.70 3.10
CA HIS A 207 0.24 8.59 3.22
C HIS A 207 1.50 7.92 2.69
N GLN A 208 2.23 8.59 1.81
CA GLN A 208 3.42 8.02 1.17
C GLN A 208 4.71 8.81 1.42
N TRP A 209 4.81 9.46 2.58
CA TRP A 209 5.92 10.33 2.96
C TRP A 209 5.93 11.64 2.18
N LEU A 210 6.07 11.62 0.87
CA LEU A 210 5.96 12.79 -0.01
C LEU A 210 4.95 12.51 -1.14
N PRO A 211 4.07 13.46 -1.44
CA PRO A 211 3.86 14.73 -0.71
C PRO A 211 3.43 14.50 0.75
N ASP A 212 3.65 15.50 1.63
CA ASP A 212 3.24 15.44 3.03
C ASP A 212 1.74 15.72 3.19
N VAL A 213 0.93 14.80 2.67
CA VAL A 213 -0.53 14.88 2.63
C VAL A 213 -1.11 13.52 3.04
N VAL A 214 -2.16 13.53 3.84
CA VAL A 214 -2.98 12.36 4.13
C VAL A 214 -4.22 12.42 3.23
N ASP A 215 -4.24 11.62 2.18
CA ASP A 215 -5.43 11.42 1.36
C ASP A 215 -6.38 10.46 2.08
N PHE A 216 -7.68 10.77 2.15
CA PHE A 216 -8.67 9.91 2.80
C PHE A 216 -10.00 9.91 2.04
N GLU A 217 -10.69 8.79 2.05
CA GLU A 217 -11.98 8.63 1.38
C GLU A 217 -13.08 9.43 2.07
N LYS A 218 -14.01 9.93 1.27
CA LYS A 218 -15.19 10.64 1.76
C LYS A 218 -15.89 9.86 2.87
N ASN A 219 -16.16 10.53 3.98
CA ASN A 219 -16.74 9.95 5.21
C ASN A 219 -15.85 8.84 5.86
N GLY A 220 -14.58 8.71 5.49
CA GLY A 220 -13.67 7.72 6.06
C GLY A 220 -13.20 8.06 7.47
N ILE A 221 -13.14 9.33 7.82
CA ILE A 221 -12.78 9.84 9.13
C ILE A 221 -13.88 10.78 9.59
N ASN A 222 -14.37 10.62 10.82
CA ASN A 222 -15.43 11.50 11.32
C ASN A 222 -14.93 12.93 11.54
N SER A 223 -15.85 13.90 11.49
CA SER A 223 -15.51 15.33 11.52
C SER A 223 -14.73 15.76 12.78
N ALA A 224 -15.05 15.18 13.94
CA ALA A 224 -14.37 15.53 15.19
C ALA A 224 -12.91 15.04 15.19
N ASP A 225 -12.66 13.84 14.72
CA ASP A 225 -11.30 13.28 14.62
C ASP A 225 -10.51 13.99 13.49
N LEU A 226 -11.16 14.37 12.40
CA LEU A 226 -10.54 15.15 11.34
C LEU A 226 -10.06 16.53 11.83
N ILE A 227 -10.88 17.21 12.66
CA ILE A 227 -10.47 18.47 13.30
C ILE A 227 -9.24 18.28 14.17
N LYS A 228 -9.20 17.25 15.01
CA LYS A 228 -8.05 16.95 15.87
C LYS A 228 -6.78 16.67 15.06
N LEU A 229 -6.88 15.90 13.98
CA LEU A 229 -5.74 15.61 13.10
C LEU A 229 -5.20 16.90 12.47
N ARG A 230 -6.08 17.76 11.97
CA ARG A 230 -5.68 19.07 11.41
C ARG A 230 -5.02 19.97 12.47
N GLN A 231 -5.54 20.00 13.69
CA GLN A 231 -4.95 20.75 14.81
C GLN A 231 -3.55 20.26 15.18
N LYS A 232 -3.29 18.96 15.00
CA LYS A 232 -1.96 18.36 15.16
C LYS A 232 -1.00 18.68 13.99
N GLY A 233 -1.49 19.32 12.92
CA GLY A 233 -0.68 19.73 11.77
C GLY A 233 -0.68 18.73 10.60
N TYR A 234 -1.58 17.73 10.56
CA TYR A 234 -1.74 16.87 9.40
C TYR A 234 -2.45 17.59 8.27
N HIS A 235 -1.91 17.51 7.06
CA HIS A 235 -2.54 18.02 5.85
C HIS A 235 -3.55 16.98 5.33
N MET A 236 -4.80 17.09 5.78
CA MET A 236 -5.87 16.15 5.47
C MET A 236 -6.61 16.56 4.21
N LYS A 237 -6.55 15.74 3.16
CA LYS A 237 -7.22 15.95 1.86
C LYS A 237 -8.27 14.86 1.63
N GLU A 238 -9.51 15.26 1.47
CA GLU A 238 -10.58 14.38 1.06
C GLU A 238 -10.53 14.15 -0.46
N GLY A 239 -10.57 12.92 -0.88
CA GLY A 239 -10.53 12.50 -2.28
C GLY A 239 -10.60 11.00 -2.32
N GLY A 240 -9.81 10.40 -1.55
CA GLY A 240 -9.76 8.99 -1.30
C GLY A 240 -8.63 8.30 -2.04
N PRO A 241 -8.00 7.36 -1.37
CA PRO A 241 -7.13 6.41 -2.02
C PRO A 241 -7.97 5.58 -2.96
N SER A 242 -7.37 5.25 -4.03
CA SER A 242 -7.87 4.25 -4.93
C SER A 242 -7.50 2.85 -4.43
N GLY A 243 -7.75 1.91 -5.22
CA GLY A 243 -7.57 0.51 -4.94
C GLY A 243 -8.91 -0.21 -5.02
N ARG A 244 -8.85 -1.44 -5.46
CA ARG A 244 -9.99 -2.37 -5.54
C ARG A 244 -9.49 -3.68 -4.99
N VAL A 245 -9.68 -3.86 -3.67
CA VAL A 245 -9.11 -4.99 -2.94
C VAL A 245 -9.93 -6.25 -3.18
N ASP A 246 -9.28 -7.27 -3.70
CA ASP A 246 -9.82 -8.62 -3.74
C ASP A 246 -9.09 -9.51 -2.73
N ALA A 247 -9.87 -10.21 -1.90
CA ALA A 247 -9.29 -10.99 -0.82
C ALA A 247 -10.12 -12.22 -0.47
N ILE A 248 -9.44 -13.21 0.11
CA ILE A 248 -10.03 -14.42 0.66
C ILE A 248 -9.53 -14.60 2.09
N LEU A 249 -10.45 -14.82 3.03
CA LEU A 249 -10.15 -15.10 4.43
C LEU A 249 -10.58 -16.54 4.76
N LYS A 250 -9.67 -17.33 5.34
CA LYS A 250 -10.01 -18.63 5.91
C LYS A 250 -10.64 -18.46 7.29
N THR A 251 -11.79 -19.06 7.50
CA THR A 251 -12.49 -19.08 8.78
C THR A 251 -12.75 -20.52 9.21
N LYS A 252 -13.30 -20.69 10.41
CA LYS A 252 -13.72 -22.03 10.88
C LYS A 252 -14.86 -22.63 10.05
N GLU A 253 -15.62 -21.79 9.35
CA GLU A 253 -16.80 -22.18 8.55
C GLU A 253 -16.46 -22.36 7.05
N GLY A 254 -15.20 -22.11 6.66
CA GLY A 254 -14.74 -22.16 5.27
C GLY A 254 -14.11 -20.84 4.82
N TYR A 255 -14.14 -20.57 3.53
CA TYR A 255 -13.57 -19.38 2.95
C TYR A 255 -14.60 -18.25 2.81
N GLN A 256 -14.21 -17.03 3.12
CA GLN A 256 -14.97 -15.82 2.88
C GLN A 256 -14.27 -14.99 1.80
N GLY A 257 -14.92 -14.77 0.67
CA GLY A 257 -14.44 -13.82 -0.35
C GLY A 257 -14.87 -12.39 -0.04
N GLY A 258 -13.99 -11.43 -0.31
CA GLY A 258 -14.28 -10.00 -0.33
C GLY A 258 -13.99 -9.43 -1.71
N ALA A 259 -14.99 -8.79 -2.33
CA ALA A 259 -14.85 -8.06 -3.59
C ALA A 259 -15.12 -6.57 -3.35
N ASP A 260 -14.24 -5.72 -3.82
CA ASP A 260 -14.30 -4.27 -3.54
C ASP A 260 -15.42 -3.58 -4.35
N PRO A 261 -16.35 -2.86 -3.70
CA PRO A 261 -17.43 -2.16 -4.41
C PRO A 261 -16.97 -0.88 -5.13
N ARG A 262 -15.68 -0.53 -5.07
CA ARG A 262 -15.14 0.65 -5.79
C ARG A 262 -14.94 0.39 -7.28
N GLY A 263 -15.04 -0.85 -7.71
CA GLY A 263 -14.94 -1.29 -9.10
C GLY A 263 -16.04 -2.27 -9.48
N ASP A 264 -15.73 -3.07 -10.48
CA ASP A 264 -16.56 -4.16 -11.00
C ASP A 264 -16.07 -5.55 -10.52
N ASP A 265 -15.38 -5.55 -9.39
CA ASP A 265 -14.79 -6.74 -8.80
C ASP A 265 -15.87 -7.72 -8.34
N THR A 266 -15.57 -9.01 -8.37
CA THR A 266 -16.51 -10.08 -8.03
C THR A 266 -15.84 -11.20 -7.23
N LYS A 267 -16.66 -11.96 -6.51
CA LYS A 267 -16.23 -13.16 -5.78
C LYS A 267 -17.13 -14.31 -6.12
N VAL A 268 -16.52 -15.48 -6.32
CA VAL A 268 -17.22 -16.72 -6.62
C VAL A 268 -16.67 -17.83 -5.74
N GLY A 269 -17.54 -18.69 -5.27
CA GLY A 269 -17.18 -19.90 -4.53
C GLY A 269 -18.05 -21.06 -4.95
N TYR A 270 -17.58 -22.29 -4.76
CA TYR A 270 -18.28 -23.53 -5.07
C TYR A 270 -17.94 -24.61 -4.06
#